data_1b64fd741692fa507aab1d7f91568510
#
_entry.id   1b64fd741692fa507aab1d7f91568510
#
_cell.length_a   1.000
_cell.length_b   1.000
_cell.length_c   1.000
_cell.angle_alpha   90.00
_cell.angle_beta   90.00
_cell.angle_gamma   90.00
#
_symmetry.space_group_name_H-M   'P 1'
#
loop_
_entity.id
_entity.type
_entity.pdbx_description
1 polymer ?
#
loop_
_entity_poly.entity_id
_entity_poly.type
_entity_poly.pdbx_seq_one_letter_code
_entity_poly.pdbx_strand_id
1 'polypeptide(L)'
;MNAVNASFTDYKVADISLADYGRKEIKLAEAEMPALIGLRKRYSAAKPLAGAKILGCIHMTIQTAVLIETLVELGAEVRWTSCNIFSTQDHAAAAIAASGVPVFAWKGETEEEYVWCLEQQINVNGQPWDANMILDDGGDLTALVHDKYPALLERIHGITEETTTGVQRLLEMWKDGSLKVPAINVNDSITKSKNDNKYGCRHSLNDAIKRATDMLLSGRRALVIGYGDVGKGSAQSLRQEGMIVRVTEVDPICAMQACMDGYEVVSPYKNGVQTGKKEDINQDLLGNTDLVVTTTGNYHVCDSAMLDSLKAGAVVCNIGHFDTEIDTAYLRGYKWVEVKPQVHQVYRSEDENNYLILLSEGRLVNLGNATGHPSRVMDGSFANQVLGQMHLFAEKFADLPAEQKQAAIRVEVLPKKLDEEVAAAMVLGFGGVLTQLTQVQADYLGVPVEGPFKSDAYKY
;
A
#
# COMPACT_ATOMS: atom_id res chain seq x y z
N MET A 1 -16.11 -26.47 -12.33
CA MET A 1 -14.71 -26.96 -12.32
C MET A 1 -14.03 -26.41 -13.55
N ASN A 2 -13.31 -25.30 -13.41
CA ASN A 2 -12.42 -24.85 -14.49
C ASN A 2 -11.21 -25.77 -14.43
N ALA A 3 -11.06 -26.64 -15.43
CA ALA A 3 -9.86 -27.44 -15.58
C ALA A 3 -8.67 -26.49 -15.64
N VAL A 4 -7.72 -26.63 -14.72
CA VAL A 4 -6.40 -26.02 -14.84
C VAL A 4 -5.92 -26.35 -16.25
N ASN A 5 -5.62 -25.32 -17.05
CA ASN A 5 -5.16 -25.53 -18.41
C ASN A 5 -3.79 -26.23 -18.29
N ALA A 6 -3.72 -27.52 -18.45
CA ALA A 6 -2.57 -28.37 -18.16
C ALA A 6 -1.30 -28.00 -18.97
N SER A 7 -1.39 -27.00 -19.85
CA SER A 7 -0.28 -26.48 -20.68
C SER A 7 0.27 -25.12 -20.20
N PHE A 8 -0.39 -24.41 -19.28
CA PHE A 8 0.10 -23.10 -18.78
C PHE A 8 1.08 -23.30 -17.63
N THR A 9 2.30 -22.86 -17.81
CA THR A 9 3.41 -23.03 -16.85
C THR A 9 4.16 -21.74 -16.55
N ASP A 10 3.70 -20.59 -17.08
CA ASP A 10 4.36 -19.30 -16.90
C ASP A 10 3.92 -18.64 -15.58
N TYR A 11 4.19 -19.31 -14.48
CA TYR A 11 3.93 -18.82 -13.12
C TYR A 11 4.82 -19.51 -12.08
N LYS A 12 4.97 -18.88 -10.92
CA LYS A 12 5.53 -19.49 -9.71
C LYS A 12 4.74 -19.00 -8.50
N VAL A 13 4.04 -19.93 -7.86
CA VAL A 13 3.24 -19.71 -6.64
C VAL A 13 3.58 -20.79 -5.62
N ALA A 14 3.24 -20.59 -4.34
CA ALA A 14 3.53 -21.57 -3.29
C ALA A 14 2.86 -22.92 -3.54
N ASP A 15 1.57 -22.93 -3.79
CA ASP A 15 0.77 -24.14 -4.01
C ASP A 15 -0.45 -23.86 -4.91
N ILE A 16 -0.39 -24.33 -6.15
CA ILE A 16 -1.47 -24.15 -7.13
C ILE A 16 -2.79 -24.84 -6.71
N SER A 17 -2.72 -25.84 -5.85
CA SER A 17 -3.92 -26.54 -5.35
C SER A 17 -4.85 -25.66 -4.51
N LEU A 18 -4.35 -24.50 -4.03
CA LEU A 18 -5.15 -23.52 -3.30
C LEU A 18 -6.08 -22.68 -4.21
N ALA A 19 -6.04 -22.87 -5.53
CA ALA A 19 -6.79 -22.05 -6.50
C ALA A 19 -8.30 -22.05 -6.25
N ASP A 20 -8.91 -23.18 -5.94
CA ASP A 20 -10.35 -23.27 -5.66
C ASP A 20 -10.74 -22.52 -4.38
N TYR A 21 -9.88 -22.54 -3.37
CA TYR A 21 -10.07 -21.76 -2.14
C TYR A 21 -9.97 -20.25 -2.46
N GLY A 22 -8.89 -19.85 -3.15
CA GLY A 22 -8.71 -18.47 -3.57
C GLY A 22 -9.88 -17.93 -4.40
N ARG A 23 -10.41 -18.74 -5.32
CA ARG A 23 -11.58 -18.36 -6.13
C ARG A 23 -12.82 -18.04 -5.29
N LYS A 24 -13.04 -18.78 -4.21
CA LYS A 24 -14.17 -18.52 -3.30
C LYS A 24 -14.00 -17.19 -2.57
N GLU A 25 -12.80 -16.89 -2.08
CA GLU A 25 -12.52 -15.63 -1.40
C GLU A 25 -12.52 -14.43 -2.36
N ILE A 26 -12.00 -14.57 -3.58
CA ILE A 26 -12.11 -13.53 -4.61
C ILE A 26 -13.58 -13.17 -4.85
N LYS A 27 -14.47 -14.16 -4.90
CA LYS A 27 -15.90 -13.92 -5.08
C LYS A 27 -16.53 -13.16 -3.91
N LEU A 28 -16.06 -13.37 -2.68
CA LEU A 28 -16.49 -12.57 -1.52
C LEU A 28 -15.97 -11.12 -1.65
N ALA A 29 -14.73 -10.94 -2.08
CA ALA A 29 -14.16 -9.61 -2.28
C ALA A 29 -14.88 -8.83 -3.37
N GLU A 30 -15.25 -9.46 -4.49
CA GLU A 30 -16.03 -8.84 -5.58
C GLU A 30 -17.35 -8.24 -5.07
N ALA A 31 -18.04 -8.92 -4.16
CA ALA A 31 -19.28 -8.40 -3.56
C ALA A 31 -19.07 -7.14 -2.72
N GLU A 32 -17.85 -6.94 -2.21
CA GLU A 32 -17.43 -5.80 -1.40
C GLU A 32 -16.75 -4.69 -2.22
N MET A 33 -16.61 -4.83 -3.55
CA MET A 33 -15.87 -3.90 -4.41
C MET A 33 -16.74 -3.31 -5.54
N PRO A 34 -17.81 -2.55 -5.19
CA PRO A 34 -18.81 -2.07 -6.16
C PRO A 34 -18.26 -1.08 -7.18
N ALA A 35 -17.25 -0.25 -6.85
CA ALA A 35 -16.64 0.68 -7.79
C ALA A 35 -15.89 -0.09 -8.88
N LEU A 36 -15.06 -1.05 -8.50
CA LEU A 36 -14.27 -1.86 -9.43
C LEU A 36 -15.17 -2.74 -10.32
N ILE A 37 -16.17 -3.39 -9.73
CA ILE A 37 -17.18 -4.17 -10.49
C ILE A 37 -18.04 -3.27 -11.39
N GLY A 38 -18.29 -2.04 -10.96
CA GLY A 38 -18.95 -1.02 -11.77
C GLY A 38 -18.15 -0.66 -13.03
N LEU A 39 -16.82 -0.50 -12.90
CA LEU A 39 -15.92 -0.27 -14.03
C LEU A 39 -15.92 -1.45 -15.01
N ARG A 40 -15.88 -2.70 -14.51
CA ARG A 40 -16.02 -3.89 -15.37
C ARG A 40 -17.30 -3.81 -16.19
N LYS A 41 -18.46 -3.62 -15.55
CA LYS A 41 -19.77 -3.53 -16.23
C LYS A 41 -19.83 -2.42 -17.26
N ARG A 42 -19.22 -1.26 -16.96
CA ARG A 42 -19.24 -0.08 -17.82
C ARG A 42 -18.36 -0.25 -19.06
N TYR A 43 -17.20 -0.89 -18.93
CA TYR A 43 -16.16 -0.87 -19.95
C TYR A 43 -15.84 -2.22 -20.59
N SER A 44 -16.35 -3.35 -20.09
CA SER A 44 -16.03 -4.68 -20.62
C SER A 44 -16.34 -4.83 -22.12
N ALA A 45 -17.41 -4.22 -22.62
CA ALA A 45 -17.75 -4.27 -24.04
C ALA A 45 -16.81 -3.42 -24.93
N ALA A 46 -16.35 -2.27 -24.41
CA ALA A 46 -15.49 -1.32 -25.14
C ALA A 46 -14.00 -1.74 -25.11
N LYS A 47 -13.59 -2.51 -24.09
CA LYS A 47 -12.22 -2.95 -23.86
C LYS A 47 -11.17 -1.84 -24.03
N PRO A 48 -11.22 -0.78 -23.21
CA PRO A 48 -10.34 0.39 -23.36
C PRO A 48 -8.87 0.07 -23.17
N LEU A 49 -8.53 -1.07 -22.58
CA LEU A 49 -7.15 -1.56 -22.41
C LEU A 49 -6.77 -2.64 -23.44
N ALA A 50 -7.52 -2.78 -24.54
CA ALA A 50 -7.15 -3.71 -25.60
C ALA A 50 -5.78 -3.35 -26.18
N GLY A 51 -4.80 -4.28 -26.10
CA GLY A 51 -3.41 -4.06 -26.47
C GLY A 51 -2.52 -3.48 -25.36
N ALA A 52 -3.06 -3.16 -24.18
CA ALA A 52 -2.26 -2.85 -23.01
C ALA A 52 -1.58 -4.13 -22.48
N LYS A 53 -0.27 -4.02 -22.22
CA LYS A 53 0.59 -5.07 -21.66
C LYS A 53 1.19 -4.54 -20.35
N ILE A 54 0.61 -4.94 -19.22
CA ILE A 54 0.87 -4.35 -17.93
C ILE A 54 1.82 -5.22 -17.12
N LEU A 55 2.96 -4.67 -16.70
CA LEU A 55 3.74 -5.19 -15.59
C LEU A 55 3.16 -4.67 -14.29
N GLY A 56 2.64 -5.54 -13.44
CA GLY A 56 2.02 -5.18 -12.17
C GLY A 56 2.83 -5.67 -10.97
N CYS A 57 3.15 -4.77 -10.07
CA CYS A 57 3.86 -5.05 -8.82
C CYS A 57 3.12 -4.39 -7.67
N ILE A 58 2.19 -5.12 -7.08
CA ILE A 58 1.44 -4.73 -5.88
C ILE A 58 1.11 -5.98 -5.07
N HIS A 59 0.91 -5.83 -3.76
CA HIS A 59 0.63 -6.93 -2.83
C HIS A 59 -0.34 -7.96 -3.42
N MET A 60 0.08 -9.21 -3.60
CA MET A 60 -0.73 -10.26 -4.24
C MET A 60 -1.80 -10.80 -3.28
N THR A 61 -2.79 -9.98 -2.99
CA THR A 61 -3.92 -10.27 -2.10
C THR A 61 -5.18 -10.68 -2.89
N ILE A 62 -6.22 -11.08 -2.17
CA ILE A 62 -7.54 -11.36 -2.76
C ILE A 62 -8.09 -10.12 -3.48
N GLN A 63 -7.90 -8.93 -2.92
CA GLN A 63 -8.35 -7.67 -3.53
C GLN A 63 -7.59 -7.37 -4.81
N THR A 64 -6.29 -7.64 -4.82
CA THR A 64 -5.44 -7.51 -6.02
C THR A 64 -5.86 -8.49 -7.11
N ALA A 65 -6.31 -9.68 -6.74
CA ALA A 65 -6.88 -10.62 -7.73
C ALA A 65 -8.10 -10.01 -8.45
N VAL A 66 -8.98 -9.29 -7.73
CA VAL A 66 -10.11 -8.57 -8.35
C VAL A 66 -9.63 -7.46 -9.28
N LEU A 67 -8.56 -6.73 -8.90
CA LEU A 67 -7.92 -5.72 -9.76
C LEU A 67 -7.39 -6.35 -11.05
N ILE A 68 -6.59 -7.42 -10.95
CA ILE A 68 -6.01 -8.13 -12.09
C ILE A 68 -7.11 -8.59 -13.06
N GLU A 69 -8.14 -9.24 -12.54
CA GLU A 69 -9.26 -9.71 -13.36
C GLU A 69 -10.04 -8.55 -14.00
N THR A 70 -10.11 -7.40 -13.33
CA THR A 70 -10.70 -6.20 -13.92
C THR A 70 -9.88 -5.69 -15.09
N LEU A 71 -8.56 -5.58 -14.96
CA LEU A 71 -7.68 -5.16 -16.05
C LEU A 71 -7.76 -6.12 -17.26
N VAL A 72 -7.79 -7.43 -17.00
CA VAL A 72 -7.96 -8.46 -18.05
C VAL A 72 -9.33 -8.36 -18.72
N GLU A 73 -10.41 -8.18 -17.95
CA GLU A 73 -11.76 -7.99 -18.48
C GLU A 73 -11.85 -6.75 -19.36
N LEU A 74 -11.10 -5.69 -19.05
CA LEU A 74 -11.01 -4.48 -19.86
C LEU A 74 -10.07 -4.61 -21.08
N GLY A 75 -9.47 -5.76 -21.28
CA GLY A 75 -8.71 -6.12 -22.49
C GLY A 75 -7.18 -6.13 -22.34
N ALA A 76 -6.64 -5.89 -21.13
CA ALA A 76 -5.20 -5.95 -20.90
C ALA A 76 -4.66 -7.38 -20.84
N GLU A 77 -3.42 -7.56 -21.28
CA GLU A 77 -2.56 -8.65 -20.86
C GLU A 77 -1.76 -8.20 -19.65
N VAL A 78 -1.62 -9.04 -18.64
CA VAL A 78 -0.92 -8.67 -17.38
C VAL A 78 0.07 -9.75 -16.97
N ARG A 79 1.16 -9.34 -16.34
CA ARG A 79 2.13 -10.17 -15.62
C ARG A 79 2.34 -9.58 -14.25
N TRP A 80 2.35 -10.39 -13.20
CA TRP A 80 2.21 -9.89 -11.84
C TRP A 80 3.23 -10.45 -10.86
N THR A 81 3.67 -9.60 -9.92
CA THR A 81 4.41 -9.99 -8.73
C THR A 81 3.93 -9.20 -7.51
N SER A 82 4.32 -9.61 -6.32
CA SER A 82 4.08 -8.85 -5.09
C SER A 82 5.17 -7.79 -4.88
N CYS A 83 4.83 -6.70 -4.21
CA CYS A 83 5.78 -5.65 -3.83
C CYS A 83 6.36 -5.85 -2.42
N ASN A 84 6.10 -6.98 -1.76
CA ASN A 84 6.57 -7.27 -0.41
C ASN A 84 6.61 -8.77 -0.14
N ILE A 85 7.68 -9.24 0.51
CA ILE A 85 7.97 -10.66 0.75
C ILE A 85 6.97 -11.37 1.68
N PHE A 86 6.22 -10.64 2.52
CA PHE A 86 5.28 -11.21 3.49
C PHE A 86 3.81 -10.97 3.17
N SER A 87 3.48 -10.22 2.11
CA SER A 87 2.12 -9.75 1.87
C SER A 87 1.26 -10.65 0.99
N THR A 88 1.85 -11.57 0.26
CA THR A 88 1.13 -12.47 -0.64
C THR A 88 0.15 -13.36 0.14
N GLN A 89 -1.08 -13.47 -0.38
CA GLN A 89 -2.02 -14.52 0.01
C GLN A 89 -1.91 -15.64 -1.03
N ASP A 90 -1.30 -16.77 -0.66
CA ASP A 90 -0.92 -17.86 -1.57
C ASP A 90 -2.11 -18.41 -2.37
N HIS A 91 -3.29 -18.45 -1.77
CA HIS A 91 -4.51 -18.87 -2.45
C HIS A 91 -5.03 -17.85 -3.48
N ALA A 92 -4.75 -16.54 -3.28
CA ALA A 92 -5.03 -15.52 -4.28
C ALA A 92 -4.11 -15.68 -5.50
N ALA A 93 -2.81 -15.83 -5.25
CA ALA A 93 -1.80 -16.06 -6.29
C ALA A 93 -2.13 -17.34 -7.10
N ALA A 94 -2.48 -18.43 -6.40
CA ALA A 94 -2.88 -19.69 -7.03
C ALA A 94 -4.13 -19.53 -7.91
N ALA A 95 -5.15 -18.81 -7.44
CA ALA A 95 -6.39 -18.61 -8.21
C ALA A 95 -6.15 -17.82 -9.52
N ILE A 96 -5.30 -16.80 -9.47
CA ILE A 96 -4.94 -15.99 -10.64
C ILE A 96 -4.06 -16.78 -11.59
N ALA A 97 -3.05 -17.50 -11.10
CA ALA A 97 -2.23 -18.39 -11.93
C ALA A 97 -3.08 -19.46 -12.62
N ALA A 98 -4.02 -20.09 -11.92
CA ALA A 98 -4.93 -21.09 -12.50
C ALA A 98 -5.89 -20.52 -13.57
N SER A 99 -6.14 -19.20 -13.56
CA SER A 99 -6.90 -18.53 -14.62
C SER A 99 -6.08 -18.25 -15.89
N GLY A 100 -4.77 -18.55 -15.89
CA GLY A 100 -3.87 -18.37 -17.03
C GLY A 100 -3.15 -17.03 -17.06
N VAL A 101 -3.14 -16.29 -15.93
CA VAL A 101 -2.37 -15.05 -15.78
C VAL A 101 -1.01 -15.37 -15.16
N PRO A 102 0.12 -14.92 -15.76
CA PRO A 102 1.44 -15.07 -15.16
C PRO A 102 1.56 -14.36 -13.82
N VAL A 103 1.82 -15.12 -12.77
CA VAL A 103 2.01 -14.63 -11.39
C VAL A 103 3.25 -15.26 -10.78
N PHE A 104 4.12 -14.44 -10.23
CA PHE A 104 5.34 -14.84 -9.52
C PHE A 104 5.30 -14.24 -8.12
N ALA A 105 4.70 -14.95 -7.16
CA ALA A 105 4.55 -14.47 -5.79
C ALA A 105 4.17 -15.60 -4.83
N TRP A 106 4.77 -15.59 -3.61
CA TRP A 106 4.36 -16.40 -2.48
C TRP A 106 4.68 -15.70 -1.15
N LYS A 107 4.03 -16.12 -0.09
CA LYS A 107 4.30 -15.55 1.24
C LYS A 107 5.58 -16.14 1.83
N GLY A 108 6.47 -15.27 2.27
CA GLY A 108 7.75 -15.68 2.87
C GLY A 108 8.86 -15.86 1.85
N GLU A 109 8.83 -15.11 0.76
CA GLU A 109 9.98 -14.96 -0.15
C GLU A 109 11.23 -14.49 0.61
N THR A 110 12.41 -14.92 0.17
CA THR A 110 13.67 -14.24 0.52
C THR A 110 13.85 -12.98 -0.34
N GLU A 111 14.80 -12.12 0.03
CA GLU A 111 15.13 -10.93 -0.77
C GLU A 111 15.57 -11.32 -2.20
N GLU A 112 16.34 -12.40 -2.33
CA GLU A 112 16.78 -12.91 -3.62
C GLU A 112 15.62 -13.46 -4.45
N GLU A 113 14.67 -14.15 -3.81
CA GLU A 113 13.46 -14.66 -4.47
C GLU A 113 12.55 -13.52 -4.91
N TYR A 114 12.41 -12.46 -4.11
CA TYR A 114 11.68 -11.26 -4.47
C TYR A 114 12.24 -10.59 -5.74
N VAL A 115 13.57 -10.37 -5.78
CA VAL A 115 14.23 -9.82 -6.97
C VAL A 115 14.04 -10.75 -8.17
N TRP A 116 14.15 -12.06 -7.97
CA TRP A 116 13.89 -13.06 -9.01
C TRP A 116 12.45 -12.97 -9.54
N CYS A 117 11.45 -12.80 -8.68
CA CYS A 117 10.03 -12.63 -9.08
C CYS A 117 9.85 -11.40 -9.97
N LEU A 118 10.44 -10.26 -9.59
CA LEU A 118 10.43 -9.05 -10.41
C LEU A 118 11.03 -9.30 -11.80
N GLU A 119 12.14 -10.03 -11.88
CA GLU A 119 12.79 -10.35 -13.17
C GLU A 119 11.98 -11.37 -14.00
N GLN A 120 11.33 -12.36 -13.39
CA GLN A 120 10.47 -13.30 -14.10
C GLN A 120 9.23 -12.63 -14.68
N GLN A 121 8.68 -11.65 -13.99
CA GLN A 121 7.59 -10.82 -14.50
C GLN A 121 7.99 -10.08 -15.78
N ILE A 122 9.20 -9.52 -15.80
CA ILE A 122 9.71 -8.74 -16.94
C ILE A 122 10.10 -9.64 -18.11
N ASN A 123 10.59 -10.85 -17.85
CA ASN A 123 11.19 -11.71 -18.89
C ASN A 123 10.28 -12.88 -19.26
N VAL A 124 10.22 -13.18 -20.56
CA VAL A 124 9.57 -14.37 -21.13
C VAL A 124 10.59 -15.11 -22.00
N ASN A 125 10.89 -16.36 -21.69
CA ASN A 125 11.88 -17.16 -22.41
C ASN A 125 13.26 -16.47 -22.55
N GLY A 126 13.69 -15.76 -21.51
CA GLY A 126 14.98 -15.08 -21.45
C GLY A 126 15.08 -13.78 -22.26
N GLN A 127 13.95 -13.25 -22.72
CA GLN A 127 13.86 -11.95 -23.39
C GLN A 127 12.84 -11.05 -22.65
N PRO A 128 13.08 -9.73 -22.58
CA PRO A 128 12.09 -8.81 -22.04
C PRO A 128 10.75 -8.94 -22.77
N TRP A 129 9.68 -9.08 -21.99
CA TRP A 129 8.33 -9.03 -22.53
C TRP A 129 8.05 -7.64 -23.11
N ASP A 130 7.27 -7.57 -24.15
CA ASP A 130 6.95 -6.32 -24.85
C ASP A 130 5.90 -5.47 -24.10
N ALA A 131 6.09 -5.34 -22.78
CA ALA A 131 5.24 -4.54 -21.93
C ALA A 131 5.18 -3.06 -22.38
N ASN A 132 4.02 -2.44 -22.20
CA ASN A 132 3.79 -1.05 -22.55
C ASN A 132 3.12 -0.22 -21.44
N MET A 133 2.87 -0.82 -20.27
CA MET A 133 2.34 -0.15 -19.09
C MET A 133 3.00 -0.71 -17.82
N ILE A 134 3.09 0.12 -16.78
CA ILE A 134 3.54 -0.28 -15.44
C ILE A 134 2.47 0.11 -14.42
N LEU A 135 2.18 -0.80 -13.48
CA LEU A 135 1.41 -0.57 -12.27
C LEU A 135 2.29 -0.96 -11.08
N ASP A 136 2.66 -0.03 -10.24
CA ASP A 136 3.66 -0.23 -9.19
C ASP A 136 3.15 0.21 -7.82
N ASP A 137 3.76 -0.34 -6.77
CA ASP A 137 3.52 -0.03 -5.38
C ASP A 137 4.85 0.00 -4.61
N GLY A 138 5.36 1.21 -4.41
CA GLY A 138 6.65 1.47 -3.76
C GLY A 138 7.81 1.75 -4.71
N GLY A 139 7.61 1.57 -6.02
CA GLY A 139 8.55 2.00 -7.05
C GLY A 139 9.71 1.04 -7.33
N ASP A 140 9.70 -0.19 -6.81
CA ASP A 140 10.80 -1.14 -7.04
C ASP A 140 10.82 -1.68 -8.47
N LEU A 141 9.65 -2.00 -9.03
CA LEU A 141 9.53 -2.40 -10.43
C LEU A 141 9.93 -1.26 -11.36
N THR A 142 9.45 -0.06 -11.07
CA THR A 142 9.78 1.16 -11.82
C THR A 142 11.29 1.41 -11.84
N ALA A 143 11.95 1.34 -10.67
CA ALA A 143 13.38 1.50 -10.54
C ALA A 143 14.15 0.42 -11.33
N LEU A 144 13.74 -0.85 -11.19
CA LEU A 144 14.36 -1.97 -11.91
C LEU A 144 14.27 -1.82 -13.43
N VAL A 145 13.11 -1.36 -13.94
CA VAL A 145 12.93 -1.13 -15.39
C VAL A 145 13.80 0.02 -15.88
N HIS A 146 13.89 1.13 -15.13
CA HIS A 146 14.73 2.27 -15.50
C HIS A 146 16.22 1.92 -15.49
N ASP A 147 16.67 1.13 -14.52
CA ASP A 147 18.07 0.78 -14.31
C ASP A 147 18.54 -0.37 -15.25
N LYS A 148 17.78 -1.45 -15.29
CA LYS A 148 18.21 -2.72 -15.94
C LYS A 148 17.58 -2.96 -17.30
N TYR A 149 16.40 -2.39 -17.57
CA TYR A 149 15.63 -2.63 -18.79
C TYR A 149 15.22 -1.33 -19.50
N PRO A 150 16.12 -0.33 -19.67
CA PRO A 150 15.75 0.98 -20.19
C PRO A 150 15.15 0.94 -21.61
N ALA A 151 15.45 -0.08 -22.40
CA ALA A 151 14.86 -0.25 -23.74
C ALA A 151 13.33 -0.48 -23.69
N LEU A 152 12.77 -1.01 -22.59
CA LEU A 152 11.33 -1.13 -22.43
C LEU A 152 10.63 0.23 -22.33
N LEU A 153 11.31 1.24 -21.76
CA LEU A 153 10.74 2.57 -21.57
C LEU A 153 10.36 3.26 -22.90
N GLU A 154 10.94 2.83 -24.02
CA GLU A 154 10.56 3.34 -25.35
C GLU A 154 9.11 2.97 -25.72
N ARG A 155 8.58 1.89 -25.11
CA ARG A 155 7.23 1.36 -25.37
C ARG A 155 6.24 1.69 -24.26
N ILE A 156 6.72 2.03 -23.06
CA ILE A 156 5.87 2.31 -21.89
C ILE A 156 5.10 3.62 -22.10
N HIS A 157 3.77 3.55 -22.03
CA HIS A 157 2.89 4.71 -22.10
C HIS A 157 2.81 5.45 -20.77
N GLY A 158 3.03 4.78 -19.66
CA GLY A 158 3.04 5.40 -18.34
C GLY A 158 3.07 4.42 -17.17
N ILE A 159 3.16 5.00 -15.99
CA ILE A 159 3.24 4.32 -14.69
C ILE A 159 2.08 4.77 -13.82
N THR A 160 1.41 3.86 -13.12
CA THR A 160 0.56 4.23 -11.98
C THR A 160 1.23 3.77 -10.70
N GLU A 161 1.29 4.64 -9.68
CA GLU A 161 1.93 4.36 -8.39
C GLU A 161 0.92 4.45 -7.25
N GLU A 162 0.90 3.39 -6.43
CA GLU A 162 -0.09 3.19 -5.36
C GLU A 162 0.25 3.93 -4.07
N THR A 163 1.54 4.05 -3.70
CA THR A 163 1.89 4.40 -2.33
C THR A 163 2.79 5.63 -2.22
N THR A 164 2.74 6.29 -1.06
CA THR A 164 3.47 7.53 -0.76
C THR A 164 4.96 7.43 -1.05
N THR A 165 5.61 6.32 -0.67
CA THR A 165 7.06 6.13 -0.86
C THR A 165 7.44 5.99 -2.33
N GLY A 166 6.62 5.30 -3.13
CA GLY A 166 6.83 5.20 -4.58
C GLY A 166 6.58 6.54 -5.28
N VAL A 167 5.55 7.28 -4.86
CA VAL A 167 5.31 8.66 -5.36
C VAL A 167 6.50 9.56 -5.06
N GLN A 168 7.08 9.49 -3.87
CA GLN A 168 8.27 10.27 -3.52
C GLN A 168 9.44 9.94 -4.47
N ARG A 169 9.69 8.66 -4.75
CA ARG A 169 10.71 8.24 -5.74
C ARG A 169 10.42 8.79 -7.14
N LEU A 170 9.18 8.72 -7.61
CA LEU A 170 8.78 9.28 -8.92
C LEU A 170 9.02 10.78 -9.00
N LEU A 171 8.69 11.53 -7.94
CA LEU A 171 8.91 12.97 -7.86
C LEU A 171 10.41 13.33 -7.88
N GLU A 172 11.24 12.55 -7.18
CA GLU A 172 12.70 12.69 -7.22
C GLU A 172 13.24 12.41 -8.60
N MET A 173 12.83 11.30 -9.24
CA MET A 173 13.23 10.94 -10.61
C MET A 173 12.76 11.98 -11.64
N TRP A 174 11.60 12.57 -11.45
CA TRP A 174 11.11 13.64 -12.31
C TRP A 174 11.94 14.93 -12.15
N LYS A 175 12.24 15.29 -10.90
CA LYS A 175 13.02 16.47 -10.56
C LYS A 175 14.46 16.41 -11.09
N ASP A 176 15.10 15.26 -11.04
CA ASP A 176 16.48 15.06 -11.53
C ASP A 176 16.54 14.67 -13.01
N GLY A 177 15.38 14.44 -13.67
CA GLY A 177 15.28 14.11 -15.10
C GLY A 177 15.56 12.64 -15.43
N SER A 178 15.62 11.76 -14.43
CA SER A 178 15.80 10.32 -14.63
C SER A 178 14.49 9.61 -15.00
N LEU A 179 13.33 10.14 -14.61
CA LEU A 179 12.02 9.62 -15.04
C LEU A 179 11.87 9.79 -16.58
N LYS A 180 11.54 8.69 -17.26
CA LYS A 180 11.50 8.66 -18.73
C LYS A 180 10.08 8.60 -19.32
N VAL A 181 9.08 8.40 -18.50
CA VAL A 181 7.67 8.24 -18.89
C VAL A 181 6.75 8.98 -17.92
N PRO A 182 5.53 9.40 -18.32
CA PRO A 182 4.59 10.03 -17.40
C PRO A 182 4.11 9.05 -16.33
N ALA A 183 3.71 9.59 -15.17
CA ALA A 183 3.18 8.82 -14.08
C ALA A 183 1.92 9.43 -13.47
N ILE A 184 0.97 8.59 -13.08
CA ILE A 184 -0.18 8.94 -12.26
C ILE A 184 0.12 8.56 -10.80
N ASN A 185 0.10 9.55 -9.94
CA ASN A 185 0.12 9.42 -8.50
C ASN A 185 -1.28 9.03 -8.01
N VAL A 186 -1.53 7.73 -7.87
CA VAL A 186 -2.81 7.21 -7.37
C VAL A 186 -2.94 7.45 -5.87
N ASN A 187 -1.82 7.45 -5.12
CA ASN A 187 -1.83 7.66 -3.68
C ASN A 187 -2.58 8.94 -3.27
N ASP A 188 -2.41 10.04 -4.01
CA ASP A 188 -2.96 11.35 -3.65
C ASP A 188 -4.37 11.60 -4.21
N SER A 189 -4.96 10.65 -4.94
CA SER A 189 -6.41 10.64 -5.16
C SER A 189 -7.11 10.60 -3.80
N ILE A 190 -8.17 11.41 -3.62
CA ILE A 190 -8.81 11.55 -2.30
C ILE A 190 -9.48 10.25 -1.85
N THR A 191 -10.08 9.52 -2.78
CA THR A 191 -10.67 8.20 -2.52
C THR A 191 -9.62 7.13 -2.22
N LYS A 192 -8.32 7.42 -2.45
CA LYS A 192 -7.20 6.60 -2.00
C LYS A 192 -6.64 7.14 -0.68
N SER A 193 -5.98 8.28 -0.63
CA SER A 193 -5.24 8.75 0.55
C SER A 193 -6.11 8.95 1.79
N LYS A 194 -7.31 9.53 1.64
CA LYS A 194 -8.23 9.80 2.76
C LYS A 194 -9.11 8.61 3.12
N ASN A 195 -9.11 7.57 2.31
CA ASN A 195 -9.84 6.32 2.51
C ASN A 195 -8.90 5.18 2.92
N ASP A 196 -8.06 4.73 2.02
CA ASP A 196 -7.13 3.60 2.19
C ASP A 196 -6.14 3.86 3.34
N ASN A 197 -5.32 4.91 3.24
CA ASN A 197 -4.26 5.18 4.22
C ASN A 197 -4.83 5.39 5.63
N LYS A 198 -6.03 5.94 5.76
CA LYS A 198 -6.68 6.22 7.04
C LYS A 198 -7.56 5.06 7.52
N TYR A 199 -8.62 4.74 6.79
CA TYR A 199 -9.60 3.74 7.23
C TYR A 199 -9.10 2.31 7.06
N GLY A 200 -8.23 2.07 6.07
CA GLY A 200 -7.55 0.79 5.92
C GLY A 200 -6.67 0.46 7.12
N CYS A 201 -5.82 1.42 7.54
CA CYS A 201 -4.98 1.25 8.73
C CYS A 201 -5.83 1.15 10.02
N ARG A 202 -6.93 1.94 10.12
CA ARG A 202 -7.86 1.84 11.25
C ARG A 202 -8.45 0.43 11.41
N HIS A 203 -8.77 -0.24 10.30
CA HIS A 203 -9.28 -1.61 10.32
C HIS A 203 -8.17 -2.63 10.57
N SER A 204 -7.06 -2.54 9.82
CA SER A 204 -6.10 -3.64 9.69
C SER A 204 -5.02 -3.69 10.79
N LEU A 205 -4.69 -2.58 11.45
CA LEU A 205 -3.62 -2.55 12.45
C LEU A 205 -3.96 -3.41 13.67
N ASN A 206 -5.13 -3.19 14.29
CA ASN A 206 -5.50 -3.96 15.48
C ASN A 206 -5.74 -5.44 15.15
N ASP A 207 -6.22 -5.77 13.94
CA ASP A 207 -6.36 -7.15 13.48
C ASP A 207 -4.99 -7.85 13.44
N ALA A 208 -3.97 -7.20 12.88
CA ALA A 208 -2.63 -7.75 12.80
C ALA A 208 -2.01 -7.97 14.20
N ILE A 209 -2.12 -6.98 15.09
CA ILE A 209 -1.55 -7.08 16.43
C ILE A 209 -2.24 -8.20 17.22
N LYS A 210 -3.57 -8.28 17.16
CA LYS A 210 -4.34 -9.34 17.86
C LYS A 210 -3.99 -10.73 17.33
N ARG A 211 -3.91 -10.92 16.02
CA ARG A 211 -3.49 -12.20 15.42
C ARG A 211 -2.05 -12.57 15.76
N ALA A 212 -1.14 -11.58 15.74
CA ALA A 212 0.26 -11.81 16.04
C ALA A 212 0.51 -12.19 17.48
N THR A 213 -0.12 -11.51 18.44
CA THR A 213 0.27 -11.54 19.86
C THR A 213 -0.77 -12.13 20.79
N ASP A 214 -2.04 -12.23 20.37
CA ASP A 214 -3.18 -12.59 21.22
C ASP A 214 -3.29 -11.73 22.50
N MET A 215 -2.68 -10.54 22.51
CA MET A 215 -2.65 -9.66 23.67
C MET A 215 -3.97 -8.89 23.81
N LEU A 216 -4.42 -8.70 25.05
CA LEU A 216 -5.47 -7.73 25.36
C LEU A 216 -4.91 -6.31 25.14
N LEU A 217 -5.53 -5.55 24.24
CA LEU A 217 -5.11 -4.18 23.94
C LEU A 217 -5.67 -3.17 24.96
N SER A 218 -6.87 -3.39 25.45
CA SER A 218 -7.54 -2.48 26.38
C SER A 218 -6.72 -2.18 27.64
N GLY A 219 -6.61 -0.92 27.99
CA GLY A 219 -5.87 -0.44 29.16
C GLY A 219 -4.35 -0.35 28.97
N ARG A 220 -3.80 -0.84 27.88
CA ARG A 220 -2.38 -0.73 27.56
C ARG A 220 -2.03 0.59 26.88
N ARG A 221 -0.74 0.97 26.93
CA ARG A 221 -0.22 2.22 26.42
C ARG A 221 0.45 2.02 25.07
N ALA A 222 0.02 2.79 24.07
CA ALA A 222 0.61 2.81 22.74
C ALA A 222 1.27 4.15 22.45
N LEU A 223 2.39 4.10 21.73
CA LEU A 223 3.04 5.23 21.10
C LEU A 223 2.93 5.07 19.59
N VAL A 224 2.21 5.97 18.93
CA VAL A 224 2.12 6.06 17.48
C VAL A 224 3.09 7.13 17.00
N ILE A 225 4.05 6.75 16.17
CA ILE A 225 5.05 7.65 15.60
C ILE A 225 4.58 8.09 14.22
N GLY A 226 4.16 9.36 14.13
CA GLY A 226 3.54 9.98 12.96
C GLY A 226 2.02 10.16 13.10
N TYR A 227 1.48 11.27 12.53
CA TYR A 227 0.04 11.57 12.53
C TYR A 227 -0.43 12.09 11.17
N GLY A 228 0.19 11.62 10.08
CA GLY A 228 -0.35 11.68 8.72
C GLY A 228 -1.59 10.79 8.58
N ASP A 229 -2.05 10.51 7.37
CA ASP A 229 -3.26 9.69 7.16
C ASP A 229 -3.14 8.29 7.79
N VAL A 230 -1.99 7.64 7.60
CA VAL A 230 -1.68 6.33 8.22
C VAL A 230 -1.66 6.42 9.74
N GLY A 231 -1.01 7.44 10.30
CA GLY A 231 -0.93 7.67 11.75
C GLY A 231 -2.29 7.96 12.38
N LYS A 232 -3.14 8.75 11.72
CA LYS A 232 -4.53 9.01 12.14
C LYS A 232 -5.34 7.72 12.22
N GLY A 233 -5.27 6.91 11.16
CA GLY A 233 -5.94 5.62 11.13
C GLY A 233 -5.42 4.69 12.22
N SER A 234 -4.10 4.59 12.39
CA SER A 234 -3.44 3.77 13.39
C SER A 234 -3.80 4.16 14.83
N ALA A 235 -3.76 5.46 15.14
CA ALA A 235 -4.13 5.96 16.45
C ALA A 235 -5.62 5.67 16.79
N GLN A 236 -6.52 5.85 15.79
CA GLN A 236 -7.92 5.50 15.93
C GLN A 236 -8.14 3.99 16.09
N SER A 237 -7.39 3.17 15.37
CA SER A 237 -7.41 1.70 15.48
C SER A 237 -7.18 1.23 16.92
N LEU A 238 -6.13 1.76 17.54
CA LEU A 238 -5.74 1.38 18.89
C LEU A 238 -6.68 1.97 19.96
N ARG A 239 -7.11 3.20 19.77
CA ARG A 239 -8.04 3.88 20.69
C ARG A 239 -9.40 3.20 20.74
N GLN A 240 -9.93 2.72 19.60
CA GLN A 240 -11.21 2.01 19.58
C GLN A 240 -11.16 0.67 20.33
N GLU A 241 -9.96 0.07 20.46
CA GLU A 241 -9.74 -1.14 21.26
C GLU A 241 -9.50 -0.83 22.76
N GLY A 242 -9.60 0.44 23.17
CA GLY A 242 -9.45 0.87 24.54
C GLY A 242 -8.02 1.08 25.00
N MET A 243 -7.05 1.23 24.08
CA MET A 243 -5.68 1.61 24.43
C MET A 243 -5.58 3.10 24.83
N ILE A 244 -4.60 3.39 25.67
CA ILE A 244 -4.17 4.75 25.99
C ILE A 244 -3.13 5.14 24.94
N VAL A 245 -3.56 5.91 23.93
CA VAL A 245 -2.73 6.25 22.77
C VAL A 245 -2.09 7.62 22.95
N ARG A 246 -0.78 7.67 22.74
CA ARG A 246 0.03 8.88 22.60
C ARG A 246 0.61 8.96 21.21
N VAL A 247 0.85 10.17 20.75
CA VAL A 247 1.34 10.44 19.39
C VAL A 247 2.62 11.26 19.44
N THR A 248 3.58 10.95 18.61
CA THR A 248 4.70 11.85 18.31
C THR A 248 4.63 12.29 16.85
N GLU A 249 4.87 13.59 16.59
CA GLU A 249 4.72 14.17 15.27
C GLU A 249 5.67 15.36 15.08
N VAL A 250 6.21 15.52 13.89
CA VAL A 250 7.12 16.61 13.52
C VAL A 250 6.41 17.75 12.80
N ASP A 251 5.33 17.44 12.05
CA ASP A 251 4.51 18.45 11.37
C ASP A 251 3.57 19.12 12.38
N PRO A 252 3.71 20.45 12.61
CA PRO A 252 2.87 21.15 13.58
C PRO A 252 1.38 21.15 13.22
N ILE A 253 1.01 21.01 11.93
CA ILE A 253 -0.39 20.91 11.51
C ILE A 253 -0.96 19.56 11.93
N CYS A 254 -0.24 18.46 11.65
CA CYS A 254 -0.65 17.13 12.06
C CYS A 254 -0.64 16.97 13.59
N ALA A 255 0.35 17.54 14.27
CA ALA A 255 0.41 17.55 15.74
C ALA A 255 -0.78 18.30 16.35
N MET A 256 -1.14 19.47 15.81
CA MET A 256 -2.35 20.20 16.23
C MET A 256 -3.61 19.36 16.03
N GLN A 257 -3.74 18.67 14.88
CA GLN A 257 -4.89 17.79 14.63
C GLN A 257 -4.95 16.65 15.65
N ALA A 258 -3.79 16.05 16.00
CA ALA A 258 -3.73 15.02 17.06
C ALA A 258 -4.26 15.56 18.40
N CYS A 259 -3.87 16.79 18.80
CA CYS A 259 -4.39 17.42 20.00
C CYS A 259 -5.91 17.65 19.93
N MET A 260 -6.42 18.12 18.79
CA MET A 260 -7.87 18.34 18.57
C MET A 260 -8.66 17.04 18.59
N ASP A 261 -8.06 15.95 18.12
CA ASP A 261 -8.64 14.60 18.17
C ASP A 261 -8.55 13.97 19.58
N GLY A 262 -7.94 14.68 20.56
CA GLY A 262 -7.85 14.30 21.96
C GLY A 262 -6.74 13.30 22.26
N TYR A 263 -5.65 13.33 21.51
CA TYR A 263 -4.42 12.59 21.80
C TYR A 263 -3.41 13.48 22.52
N GLU A 264 -2.64 12.89 23.43
CA GLU A 264 -1.46 13.54 24.00
C GLU A 264 -0.32 13.48 22.99
N VAL A 265 0.16 14.65 22.56
CA VAL A 265 1.34 14.75 21.67
C VAL A 265 2.57 14.83 22.54
N VAL A 266 3.48 13.87 22.37
CA VAL A 266 4.67 13.66 23.21
C VAL A 266 5.91 13.50 22.35
N SER A 267 7.08 13.55 22.98
CA SER A 267 8.33 13.17 22.31
C SER A 267 9.03 12.03 23.05
N PRO A 268 9.57 11.05 22.32
CA PRO A 268 10.45 10.02 22.88
C PRO A 268 11.73 10.59 23.50
N TYR A 269 12.12 11.80 23.12
CA TYR A 269 13.29 12.52 23.61
C TYR A 269 12.88 13.74 24.45
N LYS A 270 13.55 13.95 25.60
CA LYS A 270 13.21 14.99 26.58
C LYS A 270 13.06 16.38 26.00
N ASN A 271 13.89 16.73 25.01
CA ASN A 271 13.90 18.07 24.41
C ASN A 271 13.26 18.11 23.00
N GLY A 272 12.54 17.05 22.61
CA GLY A 272 11.92 16.94 21.27
C GLY A 272 12.91 16.72 20.12
N VAL A 273 14.18 16.51 20.40
CA VAL A 273 15.24 16.29 19.38
C VAL A 273 15.74 14.86 19.48
N GLN A 274 15.65 14.11 18.40
CA GLN A 274 16.18 12.75 18.29
C GLN A 274 17.70 12.80 18.21
N THR A 275 18.36 12.51 19.32
CA THR A 275 19.84 12.54 19.43
C THR A 275 20.48 11.19 19.28
N GLY A 276 19.72 10.10 19.35
CA GLY A 276 20.21 8.71 19.38
C GLY A 276 20.92 8.36 20.70
N LYS A 277 20.85 9.22 21.71
CA LYS A 277 21.51 9.03 23.01
C LYS A 277 20.55 8.63 24.09
N LYS A 278 20.91 7.60 24.86
CA LYS A 278 20.08 7.04 25.93
C LYS A 278 19.78 8.03 27.06
N GLU A 279 20.71 8.91 27.39
CA GLU A 279 20.54 9.95 28.42
C GLU A 279 19.47 10.99 28.07
N ASP A 280 19.21 11.18 26.79
CA ASP A 280 18.21 12.15 26.29
C ASP A 280 16.81 11.55 26.16
N ILE A 281 16.68 10.24 26.34
CA ILE A 281 15.39 9.54 26.25
C ILE A 281 14.42 9.97 27.35
N ASN A 282 13.16 10.11 26.97
CA ASN A 282 12.04 10.24 27.89
C ASN A 282 11.68 8.84 28.45
N GLN A 283 12.41 8.44 29.50
CA GLN A 283 12.27 7.11 30.09
C GLN A 283 10.87 6.86 30.70
N ASP A 284 10.22 7.93 31.22
CA ASP A 284 8.87 7.80 31.76
C ASP A 284 7.84 7.46 30.67
N LEU A 285 8.08 7.92 29.44
CA LEU A 285 7.27 7.58 28.29
C LEU A 285 7.56 6.14 27.82
N LEU A 286 8.82 5.86 27.43
CA LEU A 286 9.18 4.60 26.78
C LEU A 286 9.14 3.40 27.73
N GLY A 287 9.58 3.58 28.98
CA GLY A 287 9.53 2.53 30.02
C GLY A 287 8.12 2.12 30.42
N ASN A 288 7.10 2.90 30.04
CA ASN A 288 5.69 2.58 30.27
C ASN A 288 4.91 2.24 28.98
N THR A 289 5.56 2.22 27.82
CA THR A 289 4.92 1.92 26.53
C THR A 289 4.85 0.40 26.28
N ASP A 290 3.65 -0.11 25.99
CA ASP A 290 3.40 -1.52 25.69
C ASP A 290 3.54 -1.82 24.19
N LEU A 291 3.25 -0.83 23.34
CA LEU A 291 3.22 -0.96 21.90
C LEU A 291 3.76 0.30 21.23
N VAL A 292 4.71 0.12 20.33
CA VAL A 292 5.18 1.18 19.40
C VAL A 292 4.75 0.83 17.99
N VAL A 293 4.16 1.81 17.29
CA VAL A 293 3.77 1.70 15.89
C VAL A 293 4.38 2.85 15.11
N THR A 294 5.19 2.56 14.10
CA THR A 294 5.73 3.56 13.16
C THR A 294 4.84 3.71 11.93
N THR A 295 4.65 4.94 11.44
CA THR A 295 3.63 5.28 10.43
C THR A 295 4.05 6.41 9.49
N THR A 296 5.37 6.68 9.39
CA THR A 296 5.88 7.93 8.81
C THR A 296 6.41 7.80 7.39
N GLY A 297 6.80 6.60 6.96
CA GLY A 297 7.54 6.38 5.72
C GLY A 297 8.96 7.00 5.74
N ASN A 298 9.48 7.35 6.92
CA ASN A 298 10.77 8.00 7.12
C ASN A 298 11.84 6.96 7.54
N TYR A 299 13.00 7.43 7.98
CA TYR A 299 14.14 6.61 8.33
C TYR A 299 14.43 6.65 9.84
N HIS A 300 14.55 5.48 10.47
CA HIS A 300 14.95 5.26 11.87
C HIS A 300 14.22 6.16 12.88
N VAL A 301 12.92 6.39 12.68
CA VAL A 301 12.08 7.16 13.62
C VAL A 301 11.88 6.43 14.95
N CYS A 302 12.13 5.12 14.98
CA CYS A 302 12.28 4.30 16.17
C CYS A 302 13.72 3.75 16.19
N ASP A 303 14.62 4.53 16.76
CA ASP A 303 16.06 4.25 16.76
C ASP A 303 16.51 3.30 17.91
N SER A 304 17.79 2.95 17.90
CA SER A 304 18.39 2.04 18.88
C SER A 304 18.23 2.50 20.32
N ALA A 305 18.35 3.81 20.61
CA ALA A 305 18.20 4.34 21.96
C ALA A 305 16.76 4.20 22.47
N MET A 306 15.77 4.39 21.58
CA MET A 306 14.35 4.15 21.88
C MET A 306 14.08 2.66 22.13
N LEU A 307 14.58 1.78 21.25
CA LEU A 307 14.40 0.33 21.36
C LEU A 307 14.98 -0.22 22.66
N ASP A 308 16.14 0.27 23.10
CA ASP A 308 16.75 -0.11 24.38
C ASP A 308 15.98 0.36 25.60
N SER A 309 15.25 1.46 25.47
CA SER A 309 14.54 2.11 26.57
C SER A 309 13.10 1.62 26.75
N LEU A 310 12.59 0.82 25.81
CA LEU A 310 11.29 0.18 25.95
C LEU A 310 11.31 -0.86 27.07
N LYS A 311 10.19 -1.01 27.77
CA LYS A 311 10.06 -2.07 28.76
C LYS A 311 10.15 -3.47 28.13
N ALA A 312 10.50 -4.45 28.95
CA ALA A 312 10.48 -5.84 28.53
C ALA A 312 9.06 -6.28 28.10
N GLY A 313 8.99 -7.06 27.04
CA GLY A 313 7.74 -7.54 26.46
C GLY A 313 6.98 -6.48 25.64
N ALA A 314 7.55 -5.28 25.42
CA ALA A 314 6.93 -4.29 24.53
C ALA A 314 6.89 -4.81 23.09
N VAL A 315 5.78 -4.55 22.41
CA VAL A 315 5.58 -4.87 20.99
C VAL A 315 6.04 -3.70 20.14
N VAL A 316 6.79 -3.99 19.09
CA VAL A 316 7.27 -2.99 18.11
C VAL A 316 6.83 -3.45 16.72
N CYS A 317 6.15 -2.58 15.99
CA CYS A 317 5.72 -2.86 14.63
C CYS A 317 5.69 -1.60 13.76
N ASN A 318 5.70 -1.82 12.46
CA ASN A 318 5.62 -0.79 11.45
C ASN A 318 4.40 -1.03 10.55
N ILE A 319 3.71 0.03 10.15
CA ILE A 319 2.63 -0.02 9.16
C ILE A 319 2.93 0.88 7.95
N GLY A 320 4.12 1.48 7.89
CA GLY A 320 4.66 2.12 6.70
C GLY A 320 5.15 1.08 5.67
N HIS A 321 5.36 1.52 4.44
CA HIS A 321 5.64 0.60 3.33
C HIS A 321 6.96 -0.18 3.49
N PHE A 322 8.05 0.49 3.90
CA PHE A 322 9.37 -0.12 4.07
C PHE A 322 9.74 -0.35 5.54
N ASP A 323 10.69 -1.23 5.77
CA ASP A 323 11.22 -1.59 7.09
C ASP A 323 12.23 -0.57 7.67
N THR A 324 12.47 0.54 6.98
CA THR A 324 13.46 1.55 7.36
C THR A 324 13.08 2.40 8.57
N GLU A 325 11.83 2.38 9.00
CA GLU A 325 11.36 3.22 10.11
C GLU A 325 11.87 2.75 11.47
N ILE A 326 12.04 1.44 11.64
CA ILE A 326 12.60 0.82 12.84
C ILE A 326 14.07 0.46 12.56
N ASP A 327 14.97 0.75 13.49
CA ASP A 327 16.37 0.35 13.37
C ASP A 327 16.52 -1.16 13.60
N THR A 328 16.07 -1.95 12.62
CA THR A 328 16.14 -3.40 12.65
C THR A 328 17.57 -3.90 12.49
N ALA A 329 18.45 -3.13 11.84
CA ALA A 329 19.87 -3.45 11.73
C ALA A 329 20.53 -3.50 13.10
N TYR A 330 20.20 -2.57 14.00
CA TYR A 330 20.62 -2.61 15.40
C TYR A 330 20.10 -3.86 16.11
N LEU A 331 18.83 -4.20 15.93
CA LEU A 331 18.23 -5.39 16.55
C LEU A 331 18.85 -6.70 16.07
N ARG A 332 19.40 -6.77 14.86
CA ARG A 332 20.10 -7.97 14.34
C ARG A 332 21.36 -8.34 15.13
N GLY A 333 21.89 -7.42 15.94
CA GLY A 333 22.96 -7.71 16.89
C GLY A 333 22.55 -8.55 18.10
N TYR A 334 21.25 -8.79 18.29
CA TYR A 334 20.67 -9.54 19.40
C TYR A 334 20.20 -10.93 18.98
N LYS A 335 19.87 -11.77 19.96
CA LYS A 335 19.30 -13.10 19.71
C LYS A 335 17.83 -12.95 19.32
N TRP A 336 17.47 -13.43 18.14
CA TRP A 336 16.09 -13.54 17.67
C TRP A 336 15.57 -14.97 17.84
N VAL A 337 14.34 -15.09 18.29
CA VAL A 337 13.60 -16.36 18.35
C VAL A 337 12.26 -16.14 17.66
N GLU A 338 12.04 -16.82 16.55
CA GLU A 338 10.74 -16.85 15.90
C GLU A 338 9.76 -17.68 16.75
N VAL A 339 8.69 -17.05 17.21
CA VAL A 339 7.63 -17.69 18.01
C VAL A 339 6.60 -18.36 17.11
N LYS A 340 6.28 -17.69 16.02
CA LYS A 340 5.42 -18.13 14.92
C LYS A 340 5.73 -17.22 13.71
N PRO A 341 5.27 -17.56 12.50
CA PRO A 341 5.59 -16.77 11.31
C PRO A 341 5.41 -15.25 11.51
N GLN A 342 6.45 -14.47 11.21
CA GLN A 342 6.53 -13.01 11.34
C GLN A 342 6.32 -12.46 12.77
N VAL A 343 6.56 -13.25 13.80
CA VAL A 343 6.53 -12.83 15.21
C VAL A 343 7.83 -13.27 15.89
N HIS A 344 8.67 -12.32 16.24
CA HIS A 344 9.99 -12.57 16.82
C HIS A 344 10.11 -11.99 18.22
N GLN A 345 10.65 -12.79 19.16
CA GLN A 345 11.24 -12.28 20.40
C GLN A 345 12.69 -11.90 20.13
N VAL A 346 13.03 -10.63 20.42
CA VAL A 346 14.39 -10.10 20.29
C VAL A 346 14.94 -9.88 21.69
N TYR A 347 15.87 -10.74 22.12
CA TYR A 347 16.45 -10.75 23.47
C TYR A 347 17.59 -9.76 23.55
N ARG A 348 17.44 -8.71 24.38
CA ARG A 348 18.41 -7.61 24.52
C ARG A 348 19.52 -7.86 25.52
N SER A 349 19.46 -8.96 26.27
CA SER A 349 20.48 -9.39 27.23
C SER A 349 20.36 -10.91 27.47
N GLU A 350 21.22 -11.46 28.33
CA GLU A 350 21.14 -12.86 28.77
C GLU A 350 19.92 -13.14 29.69
N ASP A 351 19.28 -12.09 30.22
CA ASP A 351 18.03 -12.23 30.97
C ASP A 351 16.89 -12.56 29.98
N GLU A 352 16.38 -13.79 30.08
CA GLU A 352 15.30 -14.30 29.23
C GLU A 352 13.98 -13.50 29.38
N ASN A 353 13.86 -12.64 30.39
CA ASN A 353 12.71 -11.76 30.55
C ASN A 353 12.88 -10.41 29.84
N ASN A 354 14.12 -10.07 29.37
CA ASN A 354 14.41 -8.80 28.72
C ASN A 354 14.39 -8.94 27.19
N TYR A 355 13.21 -9.00 26.62
CA TYR A 355 13.02 -9.06 25.16
C TYR A 355 12.01 -8.03 24.67
N LEU A 356 12.05 -7.73 23.39
CA LEU A 356 11.00 -7.05 22.63
C LEU A 356 10.28 -8.07 21.75
N ILE A 357 9.03 -7.78 21.39
CA ILE A 357 8.29 -8.52 20.37
C ILE A 357 8.28 -7.69 19.09
N LEU A 358 9.04 -8.13 18.10
CA LEU A 358 9.10 -7.47 16.78
C LEU A 358 8.15 -8.21 15.82
N LEU A 359 7.26 -7.46 15.17
CA LEU A 359 6.31 -8.01 14.20
C LEU A 359 6.77 -7.74 12.77
N SER A 360 6.57 -8.73 11.89
CA SER A 360 6.90 -8.71 10.46
C SER A 360 8.33 -8.22 10.17
N GLU A 361 9.25 -8.45 11.09
CA GLU A 361 10.66 -7.99 10.98
C GLU A 361 10.80 -6.48 10.70
N GLY A 362 9.84 -5.67 11.15
CA GLY A 362 9.80 -4.23 10.90
C GLY A 362 9.11 -3.84 9.59
N ARG A 363 8.66 -4.78 8.78
CA ARG A 363 7.89 -4.55 7.54
C ARG A 363 6.41 -4.31 7.85
N LEU A 364 5.59 -4.13 6.82
CA LEU A 364 4.14 -3.91 6.92
C LEU A 364 3.43 -4.95 7.80
N VAL A 365 3.08 -4.56 9.03
CA VAL A 365 2.47 -5.46 10.02
C VAL A 365 1.09 -5.97 9.61
N ASN A 366 0.28 -5.09 8.99
CA ASN A 366 -1.09 -5.42 8.60
C ASN A 366 -1.19 -6.48 7.50
N LEU A 367 -0.18 -6.59 6.66
CA LEU A 367 -0.06 -7.62 5.62
C LEU A 367 0.79 -8.81 6.07
N GLY A 368 1.87 -8.58 6.81
CA GLY A 368 2.73 -9.65 7.30
C GLY A 368 2.02 -10.52 8.35
N ASN A 369 1.33 -9.91 9.30
CA ASN A 369 0.67 -10.61 10.40
C ASN A 369 -0.86 -10.78 10.25
N ALA A 370 -1.46 -10.17 9.22
CA ALA A 370 -2.90 -10.29 8.91
C ALA A 370 -3.14 -10.32 7.39
N THR A 371 -4.26 -9.79 6.93
CA THR A 371 -4.71 -9.85 5.53
C THR A 371 -4.76 -8.47 4.85
N GLY A 372 -4.24 -7.44 5.53
CA GLY A 372 -4.21 -6.07 5.02
C GLY A 372 -5.55 -5.34 5.08
N HIS A 373 -5.73 -4.37 4.22
CA HIS A 373 -6.94 -3.56 4.17
C HIS A 373 -8.13 -4.35 3.63
N PRO A 374 -9.36 -4.10 4.13
CA PRO A 374 -10.54 -4.83 3.69
C PRO A 374 -10.94 -4.44 2.26
N SER A 375 -11.65 -5.35 1.58
CA SER A 375 -12.03 -5.21 0.18
C SER A 375 -12.76 -3.90 -0.12
N ARG A 376 -13.68 -3.46 0.76
CA ARG A 376 -14.42 -2.21 0.60
C ARG A 376 -13.51 -0.97 0.59
N VAL A 377 -12.40 -0.99 1.30
CA VAL A 377 -11.40 0.08 1.30
C VAL A 377 -10.57 0.03 0.02
N MET A 378 -10.07 -1.15 -0.34
CA MET A 378 -9.24 -1.33 -1.55
C MET A 378 -10.01 -1.08 -2.85
N ASP A 379 -11.32 -1.15 -2.83
CA ASP A 379 -12.18 -0.81 -3.97
C ASP A 379 -11.90 0.60 -4.53
N GLY A 380 -11.75 1.58 -3.65
CA GLY A 380 -11.42 2.97 -4.05
C GLY A 380 -10.03 3.07 -4.67
N SER A 381 -9.02 2.50 -4.02
CA SER A 381 -7.63 2.52 -4.49
C SER A 381 -7.50 1.84 -5.84
N PHE A 382 -8.08 0.67 -6.00
CA PHE A 382 -7.96 -0.11 -7.23
C PHE A 382 -8.83 0.41 -8.38
N ALA A 383 -9.96 1.05 -8.08
CA ALA A 383 -10.71 1.78 -9.10
C ALA A 383 -9.87 2.94 -9.67
N ASN A 384 -9.13 3.67 -8.83
CA ASN A 384 -8.20 4.70 -9.28
C ASN A 384 -7.05 4.11 -10.10
N GLN A 385 -6.51 2.94 -9.74
CA GLN A 385 -5.50 2.25 -10.53
C GLN A 385 -6.02 1.93 -11.95
N VAL A 386 -7.20 1.35 -12.06
CA VAL A 386 -7.81 1.05 -13.36
C VAL A 386 -8.01 2.31 -14.20
N LEU A 387 -8.54 3.37 -13.60
CA LEU A 387 -8.76 4.65 -14.28
C LEU A 387 -7.43 5.29 -14.70
N GLY A 388 -6.40 5.22 -13.85
CA GLY A 388 -5.05 5.70 -14.17
C GLY A 388 -4.42 4.95 -15.35
N GLN A 389 -4.52 3.63 -15.36
CA GLN A 389 -4.06 2.80 -16.47
C GLN A 389 -4.79 3.13 -17.78
N MET A 390 -6.12 3.28 -17.72
CA MET A 390 -6.92 3.68 -18.88
C MET A 390 -6.53 5.06 -19.40
N HIS A 391 -6.32 6.02 -18.51
CA HIS A 391 -5.95 7.39 -18.86
C HIS A 391 -4.60 7.43 -19.59
N LEU A 392 -3.55 6.87 -18.98
CA LEU A 392 -2.21 6.84 -19.55
C LEU A 392 -2.14 6.05 -20.87
N PHE A 393 -2.84 4.91 -20.95
CA PHE A 393 -2.88 4.11 -22.17
C PHE A 393 -3.56 4.86 -23.33
N ALA A 394 -4.61 5.65 -23.06
CA ALA A 394 -5.31 6.47 -24.04
C ALA A 394 -4.46 7.65 -24.56
N GLU A 395 -3.54 8.19 -23.75
CA GLU A 395 -2.63 9.28 -24.15
C GLU A 395 -1.55 8.83 -25.14
N LYS A 396 -1.24 7.54 -25.17
CA LYS A 396 -0.26 6.93 -26.10
C LYS A 396 1.10 7.63 -26.10
N PHE A 397 1.63 7.91 -24.91
CA PHE A 397 2.92 8.61 -24.75
C PHE A 397 4.05 8.00 -25.60
N ALA A 398 4.15 6.68 -25.64
CA ALA A 398 5.21 5.99 -26.39
C ALA A 398 5.18 6.30 -27.89
N ASP A 399 4.01 6.64 -28.44
CA ASP A 399 3.81 6.95 -29.86
C ASP A 399 4.09 8.43 -30.20
N LEU A 400 4.34 9.29 -29.17
CA LEU A 400 4.63 10.71 -29.39
C LEU A 400 5.97 10.92 -30.10
N PRO A 401 6.08 11.96 -30.94
CA PRO A 401 7.36 12.41 -31.46
C PRO A 401 8.36 12.73 -30.36
N ALA A 402 9.65 12.46 -30.57
CA ALA A 402 10.70 12.60 -29.57
C ALA A 402 10.74 14.01 -28.94
N GLU A 403 10.49 15.06 -29.74
CA GLU A 403 10.44 16.46 -29.30
C GLU A 403 9.28 16.77 -28.35
N GLN A 404 8.22 15.94 -28.34
CA GLN A 404 7.05 16.12 -27.46
C GLN A 404 7.17 15.29 -26.18
N LYS A 405 7.93 14.17 -26.20
CA LYS A 405 8.04 13.26 -25.05
C LYS A 405 8.54 13.97 -23.81
N GLN A 406 9.60 14.77 -23.91
CA GLN A 406 10.18 15.44 -22.73
C GLN A 406 9.18 16.35 -22.02
N ALA A 407 8.34 17.08 -22.78
CA ALA A 407 7.31 17.95 -22.23
C ALA A 407 6.10 17.18 -21.65
N ALA A 408 5.90 15.95 -22.07
CA ALA A 408 4.81 15.10 -21.62
C ALA A 408 5.16 14.28 -20.35
N ILE A 409 6.45 14.22 -19.97
CA ILE A 409 6.87 13.55 -18.74
C ILE A 409 6.44 14.38 -17.54
N ARG A 410 5.61 13.80 -16.67
CA ARG A 410 5.06 14.44 -15.49
C ARG A 410 4.67 13.43 -14.44
N VAL A 411 4.48 13.87 -13.21
CA VAL A 411 3.81 13.10 -12.15
C VAL A 411 2.58 13.89 -11.76
N GLU A 412 1.39 13.34 -11.96
CA GLU A 412 0.13 14.03 -11.70
C GLU A 412 -0.88 13.11 -11.01
N VAL A 413 -1.90 13.70 -10.38
CA VAL A 413 -3.04 13.01 -9.78
C VAL A 413 -4.17 12.96 -10.80
N LEU A 414 -5.01 11.93 -10.73
CA LEU A 414 -6.22 11.85 -11.57
C LEU A 414 -7.12 13.08 -11.40
N PRO A 415 -7.82 13.52 -12.46
CA PRO A 415 -8.79 14.61 -12.37
C PRO A 415 -9.83 14.37 -11.28
N LYS A 416 -10.18 15.43 -10.54
CA LYS A 416 -11.15 15.40 -9.43
C LYS A 416 -12.46 14.72 -9.78
N LYS A 417 -12.92 14.90 -11.00
CA LYS A 417 -14.17 14.27 -11.46
C LYS A 417 -14.12 12.74 -11.43
N LEU A 418 -12.99 12.14 -11.79
CA LEU A 418 -12.82 10.68 -11.75
C LEU A 418 -12.79 10.18 -10.30
N ASP A 419 -12.12 10.92 -9.41
CA ASP A 419 -12.08 10.62 -7.98
C ASP A 419 -13.49 10.70 -7.36
N GLU A 420 -14.31 11.70 -7.73
CA GLU A 420 -15.71 11.82 -7.33
C GLU A 420 -16.59 10.67 -7.88
N GLU A 421 -16.36 10.19 -9.10
CA GLU A 421 -17.06 9.04 -9.67
C GLU A 421 -16.77 7.76 -8.88
N VAL A 422 -15.53 7.54 -8.47
CA VAL A 422 -15.14 6.43 -7.58
C VAL A 422 -15.86 6.54 -6.24
N ALA A 423 -15.83 7.73 -5.61
CA ALA A 423 -16.51 7.97 -4.33
C ALA A 423 -18.00 7.70 -4.43
N ALA A 424 -18.65 8.17 -5.50
CA ALA A 424 -20.08 7.96 -5.72
C ALA A 424 -20.44 6.46 -5.82
N ALA A 425 -19.63 5.68 -6.54
CA ALA A 425 -19.82 4.23 -6.65
C ALA A 425 -19.63 3.53 -5.29
N MET A 426 -18.67 3.96 -4.49
CA MET A 426 -18.44 3.44 -3.13
C MET A 426 -19.62 3.78 -2.20
N VAL A 427 -20.15 5.01 -2.25
CA VAL A 427 -21.32 5.43 -1.44
C VAL A 427 -22.53 4.54 -1.72
N LEU A 428 -22.82 4.26 -3.00
CA LEU A 428 -23.88 3.33 -3.38
C LEU A 428 -23.64 1.93 -2.81
N GLY A 429 -22.40 1.47 -2.77
CA GLY A 429 -22.02 0.20 -2.16
C GLY A 429 -22.29 0.12 -0.65
N PHE A 430 -22.34 1.25 0.05
CA PHE A 430 -22.77 1.35 1.44
C PHE A 430 -24.30 1.49 1.60
N GLY A 431 -25.06 1.48 0.51
CA GLY A 431 -26.49 1.77 0.52
C GLY A 431 -26.82 3.26 0.73
N GLY A 432 -25.81 4.13 0.59
CA GLY A 432 -25.98 5.58 0.71
C GLY A 432 -26.68 6.18 -0.53
N VAL A 433 -27.32 7.31 -0.33
CA VAL A 433 -27.98 8.09 -1.40
C VAL A 433 -27.35 9.48 -1.44
N LEU A 434 -26.78 9.84 -2.59
CA LEU A 434 -26.23 11.18 -2.79
C LEU A 434 -27.36 12.18 -3.05
N THR A 435 -27.31 13.31 -2.34
CA THR A 435 -28.18 14.44 -2.62
C THR A 435 -27.67 15.16 -3.88
N GLN A 436 -28.59 15.51 -4.78
CA GLN A 436 -28.26 16.26 -5.99
C GLN A 436 -28.49 17.76 -5.78
N LEU A 437 -27.60 18.58 -6.35
CA LEU A 437 -27.80 20.03 -6.39
C LEU A 437 -28.96 20.38 -7.33
N THR A 438 -29.76 21.36 -6.92
CA THR A 438 -30.62 22.06 -7.88
C THR A 438 -29.79 23.02 -8.72
N GLN A 439 -30.31 23.43 -9.89
CA GLN A 439 -29.60 24.41 -10.74
C GLN A 439 -29.30 25.71 -9.98
N VAL A 440 -30.23 26.20 -9.18
CA VAL A 440 -30.05 27.41 -8.38
C VAL A 440 -28.91 27.27 -7.36
N GLN A 441 -28.77 26.10 -6.74
CA GLN A 441 -27.69 25.81 -5.80
C GLN A 441 -26.34 25.70 -6.52
N ALA A 442 -26.31 25.05 -7.68
CA ALA A 442 -25.11 24.92 -8.52
C ALA A 442 -24.63 26.30 -9.01
N ASP A 443 -25.54 27.14 -9.51
CA ASP A 443 -25.26 28.51 -9.94
C ASP A 443 -24.71 29.37 -8.79
N TYR A 444 -25.31 29.25 -7.58
CA TYR A 444 -24.86 29.99 -6.40
C TYR A 444 -23.44 29.58 -5.98
N LEU A 445 -23.11 28.30 -6.06
CA LEU A 445 -21.79 27.76 -5.71
C LEU A 445 -20.74 27.93 -6.84
N GLY A 446 -21.20 28.22 -8.05
CA GLY A 446 -20.33 28.30 -9.24
C GLY A 446 -19.75 26.96 -9.66
N VAL A 447 -20.48 25.85 -9.45
CA VAL A 447 -20.09 24.49 -9.82
C VAL A 447 -21.16 23.84 -10.71
N PRO A 448 -20.80 22.84 -11.54
CA PRO A 448 -21.81 22.06 -12.27
C PRO A 448 -22.70 21.25 -11.32
N VAL A 449 -23.96 21.00 -11.72
CA VAL A 449 -24.90 20.15 -10.95
C VAL A 449 -24.33 18.76 -10.68
N GLU A 450 -23.53 18.25 -11.62
CA GLU A 450 -22.98 16.88 -11.61
C GLU A 450 -21.49 16.84 -11.19
N GLY A 451 -20.99 17.95 -10.62
CA GLY A 451 -19.58 18.06 -10.22
C GLY A 451 -18.63 18.37 -11.41
N PRO A 452 -17.33 18.52 -11.15
CA PRO A 452 -16.73 18.38 -9.80
C PRO A 452 -17.21 19.46 -8.82
N PHE A 453 -17.48 19.04 -7.58
CA PHE A 453 -17.99 19.93 -6.53
C PHE A 453 -16.91 20.78 -5.88
N LYS A 454 -15.64 20.45 -6.10
CA LYS A 454 -14.45 21.16 -5.64
C LYS A 454 -13.43 21.30 -6.78
N SER A 455 -12.62 22.34 -6.74
CA SER A 455 -11.49 22.48 -7.66
C SER A 455 -10.43 21.39 -7.44
N ASP A 456 -9.61 21.11 -8.45
CA ASP A 456 -8.50 20.14 -8.35
C ASP A 456 -7.50 20.49 -7.22
N ALA A 457 -7.33 21.78 -6.94
CA ALA A 457 -6.46 22.27 -5.86
C ALA A 457 -7.05 22.11 -4.45
N TYR A 458 -8.33 21.74 -4.31
CA TYR A 458 -8.95 21.60 -3.00
C TYR A 458 -8.41 20.36 -2.27
N LYS A 459 -8.00 20.57 -1.01
CA LYS A 459 -7.51 19.52 -0.11
C LYS A 459 -8.59 19.21 0.94
N TYR A 460 -9.02 17.94 0.97
CA TYR A 460 -10.01 17.42 1.94
C TYR A 460 -9.40 17.21 3.32
#